data_c846d49fa2190febae21713260546cdb
#
_entry.id   c846d49fa2190febae21713260546cdb
#
_cell.length_a   1.000
_cell.length_b   1.000
_cell.length_c   1.000
_cell.angle_alpha   90.00
_cell.angle_beta   90.00
_cell.angle_gamma   90.00
#
_symmetry.space_group_name_H-M   'P 1'
#
loop_
_entity.id
_entity.type
_entity.pdbx_description
1 polymer ?
#
loop_
_entity_poly.entity_id
_entity_poly.type
_entity_poly.pdbx_seq_one_letter_code
_entity_poly.pdbx_strand_id
1 'polypeptide(L)'
;MDDIVYFVKECRENEELRYSLRSLKNFPHNKVYFYGGCPKDLRPDHHIHVKQDQENKWQNVSKMLRMACKNPHISADFWLFNDDFFIMEKVTKPCNYYCGDIYKRIVILEDKYDGITPYSRELRIIAQELESMGCTTKNYALHIPLLINKQKMLEVLNMTDCPMFRTIYANYAYLGGKEMNDVKITSVNKIYKGGKYLSTEDKAFNDGLVGQQIRDKFPDRCKYERS
;
A
#
# COMPACT_ATOMS: atom_id res chain seq x y z
N MET A 1 5.04 -19.13 -1.80
CA MET A 1 4.36 -17.96 -1.20
C MET A 1 5.35 -16.82 -1.26
N ASP A 2 4.85 -15.62 -1.61
CA ASP A 2 5.69 -14.45 -1.75
C ASP A 2 5.93 -13.78 -0.40
N ASP A 3 7.01 -13.01 -0.31
CA ASP A 3 7.31 -12.23 0.88
C ASP A 3 6.40 -11.00 0.99
N ILE A 4 6.31 -10.43 2.19
CA ILE A 4 5.66 -9.14 2.44
C ILE A 4 6.72 -8.11 2.79
N VAL A 5 6.59 -6.92 2.20
CA VAL A 5 7.43 -5.76 2.51
C VAL A 5 6.56 -4.62 3.03
N TYR A 6 6.90 -4.12 4.21
CA TYR A 6 6.35 -2.90 4.78
C TYR A 6 7.36 -1.77 4.71
N PHE A 7 6.90 -0.57 4.33
CA PHE A 7 7.67 0.65 4.50
C PHE A 7 7.19 1.35 5.76
N VAL A 8 8.05 1.36 6.78
CA VAL A 8 7.71 1.81 8.12
C VAL A 8 8.37 3.14 8.43
N LYS A 9 7.57 4.14 8.79
CA LYS A 9 8.07 5.43 9.27
C LYS A 9 8.83 5.24 10.60
N GLU A 10 9.88 6.00 10.81
CA GLU A 10 10.55 6.01 12.12
C GLU A 10 9.61 6.54 13.20
N CYS A 11 9.28 5.67 14.14
CA CYS A 11 8.43 5.98 15.30
C CYS A 11 8.71 4.99 16.43
N ARG A 12 8.40 5.41 17.65
CA ARG A 12 8.57 4.56 18.83
C ARG A 12 7.52 3.46 18.92
N GLU A 13 6.30 3.77 18.51
CA GLU A 13 5.14 2.89 18.55
C GLU A 13 4.31 3.11 17.30
N ASN A 14 3.70 2.04 16.77
CA ASN A 14 2.77 2.09 15.66
C ASN A 14 1.68 1.04 15.85
N GLU A 15 0.54 1.46 16.38
CA GLU A 15 -0.54 0.57 16.68
C GLU A 15 -1.23 0.04 15.40
N GLU A 16 -1.38 0.87 14.36
CA GLU A 16 -1.91 0.44 13.07
C GLU A 16 -1.08 -0.72 12.50
N LEU A 17 0.24 -0.56 12.45
CA LEU A 17 1.15 -1.62 11.99
C LEU A 17 1.00 -2.90 12.81
N ARG A 18 0.84 -2.79 14.14
CA ARG A 18 0.62 -3.95 15.01
C ARG A 18 -0.62 -4.73 14.59
N TYR A 19 -1.73 -4.05 14.38
CA TYR A 19 -2.97 -4.71 13.95
C TYR A 19 -2.95 -5.15 12.48
N SER A 20 -2.24 -4.43 11.62
CA SER A 20 -1.94 -4.88 10.26
C SER A 20 -1.23 -6.24 10.28
N LEU A 21 -0.19 -6.38 11.10
CA LEU A 21 0.54 -7.64 11.30
C LEU A 21 -0.33 -8.75 11.87
N ARG A 22 -1.20 -8.46 12.85
CA ARG A 22 -2.17 -9.44 13.39
C ARG A 22 -3.13 -9.93 12.32
N SER A 23 -3.50 -9.06 11.38
CA SER A 23 -4.41 -9.40 10.27
C SER A 23 -3.76 -10.33 9.23
N LEU A 24 -2.42 -10.44 9.20
CA LEU A 24 -1.70 -11.30 8.26
C LEU A 24 -2.02 -12.79 8.42
N LYS A 25 -2.63 -13.22 9.53
CA LYS A 25 -3.19 -14.58 9.65
C LYS A 25 -4.19 -14.92 8.55
N ASN A 26 -4.77 -13.90 7.93
CA ASN A 26 -5.74 -14.02 6.84
C ASN A 26 -5.10 -13.93 5.44
N PHE A 27 -3.80 -13.72 5.32
CA PHE A 27 -3.10 -13.55 4.04
C PHE A 27 -1.97 -14.56 3.88
N PRO A 28 -1.92 -15.34 2.78
CA PRO A 28 -0.85 -16.31 2.55
C PRO A 28 0.45 -15.58 2.23
N HIS A 29 1.48 -15.76 3.04
CA HIS A 29 2.78 -15.13 2.86
C HIS A 29 3.91 -16.03 3.37
N ASN A 30 5.15 -15.69 2.98
CA ASN A 30 6.37 -16.31 3.49
C ASN A 30 6.94 -15.44 4.63
N LYS A 31 7.90 -14.58 4.37
CA LYS A 31 8.56 -13.73 5.35
C LYS A 31 8.04 -12.29 5.31
N VAL A 32 8.17 -11.59 6.44
CA VAL A 32 7.83 -10.17 6.57
C VAL A 32 9.11 -9.35 6.75
N TYR A 33 9.29 -8.37 5.88
CA TYR A 33 10.40 -7.43 5.86
C TYR A 33 9.91 -6.02 6.21
N PHE A 34 10.62 -5.35 7.12
CA PHE A 34 10.46 -3.92 7.36
C PHE A 34 11.62 -3.17 6.72
N TYR A 35 11.30 -2.12 5.97
CA TYR A 35 12.23 -1.11 5.48
C TYR A 35 11.90 0.23 6.13
N GLY A 36 12.91 0.88 6.73
CA GLY A 36 12.75 2.12 7.50
C GLY A 36 12.84 1.91 9.00
N GLY A 37 11.85 2.37 9.74
CA GLY A 37 11.78 2.19 11.19
C GLY A 37 11.37 0.78 11.62
N CYS A 38 11.51 0.52 12.93
CA CYS A 38 10.96 -0.67 13.57
C CYS A 38 10.49 -0.28 14.98
N PRO A 39 9.17 -0.18 15.21
CA PRO A 39 8.62 0.06 16.53
C PRO A 39 9.18 -0.92 17.58
N LYS A 40 9.43 -0.41 18.79
CA LYS A 40 10.15 -1.18 19.84
C LYS A 40 9.49 -2.49 20.25
N ASP A 41 8.18 -2.57 20.10
CA ASP A 41 7.34 -3.71 20.48
C ASP A 41 7.11 -4.70 19.34
N LEU A 42 7.66 -4.42 18.14
CA LEU A 42 7.51 -5.26 16.96
C LEU A 42 8.84 -5.93 16.58
N ARG A 43 8.71 -7.08 15.90
CA ARG A 43 9.85 -7.86 15.39
C ARG A 43 9.43 -8.58 14.10
N PRO A 44 9.70 -7.99 12.91
CA PRO A 44 9.52 -8.71 11.64
C PRO A 44 10.52 -9.86 11.50
N ASP A 45 10.36 -10.71 10.48
CA ASP A 45 11.37 -11.71 10.15
C ASP A 45 12.70 -11.06 9.77
N HIS A 46 12.65 -9.90 9.06
CA HIS A 46 13.84 -9.10 8.72
C HIS A 46 13.54 -7.60 8.84
N HIS A 47 14.48 -6.86 9.40
CA HIS A 47 14.44 -5.39 9.47
C HIS A 47 15.67 -4.79 8.79
N ILE A 48 15.42 -3.90 7.84
CA ILE A 48 16.44 -3.12 7.15
C ILE A 48 16.22 -1.65 7.51
N HIS A 49 17.04 -1.15 8.42
CA HIS A 49 16.98 0.26 8.80
C HIS A 49 17.32 1.15 7.60
N VAL A 50 16.44 2.10 7.29
CA VAL A 50 16.63 3.09 6.23
C VAL A 50 16.34 4.45 6.80
N LYS A 51 17.37 5.27 6.88
CA LYS A 51 17.23 6.67 7.32
C LYS A 51 16.31 7.42 6.35
N GLN A 52 15.27 8.03 6.91
CA GLN A 52 14.25 8.77 6.16
C GLN A 52 14.58 10.27 6.18
N ASP A 53 15.67 10.63 5.52
CA ASP A 53 16.29 11.95 5.51
C ASP A 53 16.08 12.74 4.21
N GLN A 54 15.22 12.26 3.33
CA GLN A 54 14.89 12.96 2.09
C GLN A 54 13.88 14.08 2.35
N GLU A 55 13.90 15.12 1.51
CA GLU A 55 13.05 16.30 1.64
C GLU A 55 11.56 15.99 1.66
N ASN A 56 11.16 14.97 0.92
CA ASN A 56 9.77 14.55 0.88
C ASN A 56 9.59 13.03 1.07
N LYS A 57 8.37 12.66 1.48
CA LYS A 57 8.01 11.27 1.76
C LYS A 57 8.17 10.33 0.56
N TRP A 58 7.98 10.84 -0.66
CA TRP A 58 8.02 10.03 -1.87
C TRP A 58 9.44 9.60 -2.23
N GLN A 59 10.42 10.47 -2.00
CA GLN A 59 11.84 10.14 -2.17
C GLN A 59 12.26 9.05 -1.17
N ASN A 60 11.79 9.14 0.08
CA ASN A 60 12.02 8.08 1.08
C ASN A 60 11.38 6.74 0.65
N VAL A 61 10.14 6.77 0.14
CA VAL A 61 9.46 5.57 -0.38
C VAL A 61 10.22 5.00 -1.58
N SER A 62 10.62 5.81 -2.56
CA SER A 62 11.39 5.36 -3.72
C SER A 62 12.74 4.76 -3.33
N LYS A 63 13.44 5.34 -2.33
CA LYS A 63 14.68 4.81 -1.77
C LYS A 63 14.46 3.41 -1.18
N MET A 64 13.46 3.25 -0.31
CA MET A 64 13.14 1.96 0.31
C MET A 64 12.71 0.92 -0.75
N LEU A 65 11.91 1.33 -1.74
CA LEU A 65 11.44 0.45 -2.80
C LEU A 65 12.60 -0.05 -3.68
N ARG A 66 13.55 0.83 -4.06
CA ARG A 66 14.77 0.43 -4.76
C ARG A 66 15.61 -0.55 -3.96
N MET A 67 15.75 -0.32 -2.65
CA MET A 67 16.48 -1.22 -1.77
C MET A 67 15.79 -2.58 -1.65
N ALA A 68 14.47 -2.62 -1.50
CA ALA A 68 13.71 -3.85 -1.45
C ALA A 68 13.84 -4.65 -2.75
N CYS A 69 13.71 -3.99 -3.91
CA CYS A 69 13.85 -4.63 -5.21
C CYS A 69 15.27 -5.18 -5.48
N LYS A 70 16.31 -4.55 -4.92
CA LYS A 70 17.70 -5.01 -5.05
C LYS A 70 18.10 -6.07 -4.02
N ASN A 71 17.28 -6.31 -3.00
CA ASN A 71 17.62 -7.30 -1.97
C ASN A 71 17.48 -8.73 -2.49
N PRO A 72 18.56 -9.55 -2.57
CA PRO A 72 18.51 -10.91 -3.10
C PRO A 72 17.73 -11.88 -2.21
N HIS A 73 17.50 -11.54 -0.93
CA HIS A 73 16.82 -12.41 0.04
C HIS A 73 15.29 -12.27 0.00
N ILE A 74 14.75 -11.24 -0.67
CA ILE A 74 13.32 -11.10 -0.91
C ILE A 74 12.96 -11.89 -2.18
N SER A 75 11.80 -12.55 -2.18
CA SER A 75 11.26 -13.25 -3.36
C SER A 75 11.22 -12.36 -4.61
N ALA A 76 11.29 -12.96 -5.81
CA ALA A 76 11.28 -12.22 -7.08
C ALA A 76 10.04 -11.33 -7.23
N ASP A 77 8.91 -11.81 -6.73
CA ASP A 77 7.69 -11.08 -6.51
C ASP A 77 7.44 -10.96 -5.01
N PHE A 78 6.95 -9.81 -4.55
CA PHE A 78 6.57 -9.59 -3.15
C PHE A 78 5.33 -8.71 -3.04
N TRP A 79 4.61 -8.83 -1.93
CA TRP A 79 3.47 -7.97 -1.62
C TRP A 79 3.92 -6.73 -0.86
N LEU A 80 3.67 -5.56 -1.44
CA LEU A 80 3.91 -4.27 -0.77
C LEU A 80 2.69 -3.90 0.07
N PHE A 81 2.92 -3.75 1.37
CA PHE A 81 1.93 -3.33 2.36
C PHE A 81 2.27 -1.95 2.92
N ASN A 82 1.24 -1.20 3.28
CA ASN A 82 1.36 -0.07 4.20
C ASN A 82 0.94 -0.51 5.60
N ASP A 83 1.33 0.26 6.61
CA ASP A 83 1.01 0.02 8.02
C ASP A 83 -0.49 0.12 8.34
N ASP A 84 -1.25 0.85 7.53
CA ASP A 84 -2.69 1.05 7.61
C ASP A 84 -3.52 0.02 6.79
N PHE A 85 -2.93 -1.10 6.33
CA PHE A 85 -3.66 -2.14 5.58
C PHE A 85 -4.02 -3.32 6.46
N PHE A 86 -5.30 -3.67 6.51
CA PHE A 86 -5.83 -4.78 7.31
C PHE A 86 -6.51 -5.82 6.43
N ILE A 87 -6.17 -7.09 6.64
CA ILE A 87 -6.76 -8.22 5.94
C ILE A 87 -7.91 -8.77 6.79
N MET A 88 -9.10 -8.28 6.55
CA MET A 88 -10.25 -8.51 7.42
C MET A 88 -10.85 -9.91 7.27
N GLU A 89 -10.73 -10.53 6.11
CA GLU A 89 -11.22 -11.88 5.83
C GLU A 89 -10.15 -12.73 5.16
N LYS A 90 -10.30 -14.06 5.24
CA LYS A 90 -9.32 -14.99 4.67
C LYS A 90 -9.18 -14.82 3.15
N VAL A 91 -7.97 -14.56 2.71
CA VAL A 91 -7.56 -14.46 1.31
C VAL A 91 -6.82 -15.74 0.95
N THR A 92 -7.46 -16.66 0.24
CA THR A 92 -6.82 -17.93 -0.18
C THR A 92 -5.95 -17.77 -1.42
N LYS A 93 -6.36 -16.89 -2.33
CA LYS A 93 -5.64 -16.56 -3.58
C LYS A 93 -5.62 -15.05 -3.75
N PRO A 94 -4.52 -14.39 -3.34
CA PRO A 94 -4.36 -12.96 -3.55
C PRO A 94 -4.40 -12.61 -5.05
N CYS A 95 -4.98 -11.47 -5.38
CA CYS A 95 -4.97 -10.93 -6.74
C CYS A 95 -4.89 -9.41 -6.69
N ASN A 96 -4.51 -8.80 -7.83
CA ASN A 96 -4.47 -7.36 -7.96
C ASN A 96 -5.86 -6.77 -8.20
N TYR A 97 -6.03 -5.50 -7.81
CA TYR A 97 -7.26 -4.74 -8.03
C TYR A 97 -6.93 -3.35 -8.52
N TYR A 98 -7.88 -2.73 -9.24
CA TYR A 98 -7.82 -1.35 -9.70
C TYR A 98 -9.16 -0.65 -9.45
N CYS A 99 -9.15 0.67 -9.38
CA CYS A 99 -10.33 1.49 -9.13
C CYS A 99 -10.73 2.27 -10.39
N GLY A 100 -11.29 1.55 -11.37
CA GLY A 100 -11.69 2.14 -12.64
C GLY A 100 -10.54 2.68 -13.48
N ASP A 101 -10.87 3.61 -14.36
CA ASP A 101 -9.94 4.28 -15.26
C ASP A 101 -9.50 5.64 -14.69
N ILE A 102 -8.27 6.09 -15.02
CA ILE A 102 -7.72 7.36 -14.55
C ILE A 102 -8.56 8.54 -15.03
N TYR A 103 -8.99 8.56 -16.30
CA TYR A 103 -9.79 9.67 -16.84
C TYR A 103 -11.16 9.80 -16.16
N LYS A 104 -11.81 8.67 -15.86
CA LYS A 104 -13.04 8.67 -15.05
C LYS A 104 -12.79 9.26 -13.66
N ARG A 105 -11.65 8.92 -13.06
CA ARG A 105 -11.28 9.49 -11.75
C ARG A 105 -11.04 10.99 -11.81
N ILE A 106 -10.40 11.49 -12.88
CA ILE A 106 -10.20 12.92 -13.13
C ILE A 106 -11.55 13.65 -13.17
N VAL A 107 -12.48 13.17 -13.97
CA VAL A 107 -13.83 13.78 -14.09
C VAL A 107 -14.50 13.85 -12.72
N ILE A 108 -14.53 12.75 -11.97
CA ILE A 108 -15.15 12.72 -10.63
C ILE A 108 -14.50 13.73 -9.67
N LEU A 109 -13.18 13.91 -9.75
CA LEU A 109 -12.47 14.87 -8.88
C LEU A 109 -12.77 16.31 -9.27
N GLU A 110 -12.75 16.62 -10.56
CA GLU A 110 -12.99 17.97 -11.09
C GLU A 110 -14.44 18.41 -10.85
N ASP A 111 -15.39 17.50 -11.00
CA ASP A 111 -16.80 17.76 -10.64
C ASP A 111 -16.97 18.02 -9.14
N LYS A 112 -16.31 17.20 -8.30
CA LYS A 112 -16.41 17.32 -6.84
C LYS A 112 -15.83 18.63 -6.29
N TYR A 113 -14.77 19.14 -6.90
CA TYR A 113 -14.03 20.30 -6.42
C TYR A 113 -14.21 21.55 -7.29
N ASP A 114 -15.18 21.51 -8.21
CA ASP A 114 -15.51 22.61 -9.14
C ASP A 114 -14.27 23.13 -9.89
N GLY A 115 -13.48 22.21 -10.43
CA GLY A 115 -12.31 22.53 -11.25
C GLY A 115 -11.11 21.64 -11.10
N ILE A 116 -10.01 22.01 -11.80
CA ILE A 116 -8.77 21.26 -11.84
C ILE A 116 -8.03 21.34 -10.51
N THR A 117 -7.82 20.20 -9.88
CA THR A 117 -7.01 20.08 -8.66
C THR A 117 -5.55 19.75 -9.00
N PRO A 118 -4.58 20.00 -8.09
CA PRO A 118 -3.21 19.51 -8.28
C PRO A 118 -3.16 17.99 -8.54
N TYR A 119 -3.98 17.24 -7.83
CA TYR A 119 -4.04 15.78 -7.97
C TYR A 119 -4.65 15.34 -9.32
N SER A 120 -5.72 15.99 -9.81
CA SER A 120 -6.28 15.67 -11.12
C SER A 120 -5.33 16.03 -12.27
N ARG A 121 -4.51 17.06 -12.09
CA ARG A 121 -3.45 17.43 -13.04
C ARG A 121 -2.35 16.36 -13.10
N GLU A 122 -1.88 15.87 -11.95
CA GLU A 122 -0.91 14.76 -11.90
C GLU A 122 -1.45 13.49 -12.55
N LEU A 123 -2.72 13.15 -12.27
CA LEU A 123 -3.38 12.02 -12.91
C LEU A 123 -3.41 12.13 -14.43
N ARG A 124 -3.63 13.34 -14.97
CA ARG A 124 -3.64 13.61 -16.41
C ARG A 124 -2.27 13.35 -17.04
N ILE A 125 -1.21 13.84 -16.40
CA ILE A 125 0.17 13.63 -16.85
C ILE A 125 0.47 12.13 -16.90
N ILE A 126 0.14 11.40 -15.85
CA ILE A 126 0.38 9.95 -15.78
C ILE A 126 -0.41 9.19 -16.83
N ALA A 127 -1.67 9.55 -17.05
CA ALA A 127 -2.47 8.90 -18.08
C ALA A 127 -1.82 9.07 -19.47
N GLN A 128 -1.35 10.28 -19.79
CA GLN A 128 -0.66 10.58 -21.06
C GLN A 128 0.68 9.83 -21.18
N GLU A 129 1.46 9.74 -20.10
CA GLU A 129 2.69 8.94 -20.08
C GLU A 129 2.41 7.46 -20.33
N LEU A 130 1.40 6.88 -19.66
CA LEU A 130 0.99 5.49 -19.86
C LEU A 130 0.54 5.23 -21.30
N GLU A 131 -0.26 6.11 -21.88
CA GLU A 131 -0.69 6.02 -23.28
C GLU A 131 0.50 6.09 -24.24
N SER A 132 1.45 6.97 -24.00
CA SER A 132 2.68 7.07 -24.82
C SER A 132 3.52 5.80 -24.80
N MET A 133 3.44 5.04 -23.71
CA MET A 133 4.09 3.73 -23.56
C MET A 133 3.22 2.56 -24.08
N GLY A 134 2.03 2.82 -24.62
CA GLY A 134 1.09 1.78 -25.05
C GLY A 134 0.46 0.99 -23.90
N CYS A 135 0.48 1.53 -22.69
CA CYS A 135 -0.08 0.91 -21.51
C CYS A 135 -1.57 1.26 -21.31
N THR A 136 -2.27 0.50 -20.47
CA THR A 136 -3.61 0.85 -20.02
C THR A 136 -3.58 2.02 -19.03
N THR A 137 -4.73 2.69 -18.85
CA THR A 137 -4.89 3.81 -17.91
C THR A 137 -5.70 3.42 -16.66
N LYS A 138 -5.53 2.18 -16.19
CA LYS A 138 -6.19 1.73 -14.96
C LYS A 138 -5.64 2.42 -13.74
N ASN A 139 -6.52 2.83 -12.83
CA ASN A 139 -6.13 3.47 -11.58
C ASN A 139 -5.85 2.42 -10.47
N TYR A 140 -4.58 2.23 -10.11
CA TYR A 140 -4.16 1.33 -9.03
C TYR A 140 -3.87 2.06 -7.71
N ALA A 141 -4.29 3.30 -7.56
CA ALA A 141 -4.17 4.06 -6.31
C ALA A 141 -5.21 3.59 -5.27
N LEU A 142 -5.20 2.30 -4.97
CA LEU A 142 -6.02 1.66 -3.95
C LEU A 142 -5.22 1.43 -2.66
N HIS A 143 -5.88 1.53 -1.52
CA HIS A 143 -5.29 1.29 -0.20
C HIS A 143 -5.39 -0.19 0.19
N ILE A 144 -4.74 -1.03 -0.62
CA ILE A 144 -4.64 -2.49 -0.46
C ILE A 144 -3.24 -2.97 -0.84
N PRO A 145 -2.84 -4.20 -0.47
CA PRO A 145 -1.57 -4.78 -0.92
C PRO A 145 -1.43 -4.78 -2.44
N LEU A 146 -0.21 -4.52 -2.94
CA LEU A 146 0.13 -4.56 -4.35
C LEU A 146 1.25 -5.56 -4.59
N LEU A 147 1.08 -6.46 -5.57
CA LEU A 147 2.14 -7.38 -5.98
C LEU A 147 3.19 -6.63 -6.79
N ILE A 148 4.44 -6.71 -6.35
CA ILE A 148 5.60 -6.06 -6.97
C ILE A 148 6.54 -7.14 -7.54
N ASN A 149 6.78 -7.11 -8.84
CA ASN A 149 7.91 -7.79 -9.46
C ASN A 149 9.14 -6.88 -9.38
N LYS A 150 10.22 -7.37 -8.80
CA LYS A 150 11.42 -6.57 -8.49
C LYS A 150 12.04 -5.92 -9.73
N GLN A 151 12.19 -6.69 -10.81
CA GLN A 151 12.82 -6.21 -12.04
C GLN A 151 11.98 -5.12 -12.70
N LYS A 152 10.70 -5.37 -12.92
CA LYS A 152 9.78 -4.40 -13.54
C LYS A 152 9.63 -3.12 -12.71
N MET A 153 9.65 -3.26 -11.39
CA MET A 153 9.61 -2.08 -10.52
C MET A 153 10.89 -1.24 -10.64
N LEU A 154 12.06 -1.87 -10.74
CA LEU A 154 13.32 -1.14 -10.96
C LEU A 154 13.33 -0.43 -12.31
N GLU A 155 12.76 -1.02 -13.35
CA GLU A 155 12.60 -0.37 -14.67
C GLU A 155 11.76 0.90 -14.53
N VAL A 156 10.60 0.83 -13.88
CA VAL A 156 9.73 1.99 -13.64
C VAL A 156 10.42 3.07 -12.81
N LEU A 157 11.09 2.69 -11.72
CA LEU A 157 11.82 3.66 -10.89
C LEU A 157 12.98 4.34 -11.61
N ASN A 158 13.51 3.77 -12.69
CA ASN A 158 14.51 4.39 -13.54
C ASN A 158 13.92 5.33 -14.61
N MET A 159 12.63 5.15 -14.93
CA MET A 159 11.94 6.01 -15.92
C MET A 159 11.32 7.26 -15.27
N THR A 160 10.86 7.16 -14.02
CA THR A 160 10.12 8.25 -13.39
C THR A 160 10.34 8.31 -11.87
N ASP A 161 10.37 9.53 -11.33
CA ASP A 161 10.33 9.80 -9.88
C ASP A 161 8.91 10.11 -9.37
N CYS A 162 7.88 9.75 -10.15
CA CYS A 162 6.51 10.07 -9.84
C CYS A 162 6.03 9.42 -8.51
N PRO A 163 5.36 10.19 -7.64
CA PRO A 163 4.81 9.67 -6.38
C PRO A 163 3.73 8.59 -6.57
N MET A 164 3.09 8.55 -7.73
CA MET A 164 2.05 7.56 -8.04
C MET A 164 2.60 6.27 -8.68
N PHE A 165 3.77 5.83 -8.24
CA PHE A 165 4.46 4.64 -8.74
C PHE A 165 3.58 3.40 -8.81
N ARG A 166 2.60 3.23 -7.90
CA ARG A 166 1.66 2.09 -7.90
C ARG A 166 0.89 1.99 -9.22
N THR A 167 0.34 3.12 -9.67
CA THR A 167 -0.45 3.19 -10.90
C THR A 167 0.43 3.01 -12.14
N ILE A 168 1.58 3.69 -12.20
CA ILE A 168 2.52 3.56 -13.32
C ILE A 168 3.03 2.12 -13.41
N TYR A 169 3.56 1.59 -12.31
CA TYR A 169 4.09 0.23 -12.27
C TYR A 169 3.05 -0.82 -12.65
N ALA A 170 1.84 -0.74 -12.09
CA ALA A 170 0.85 -1.79 -12.31
C ALA A 170 0.35 -1.83 -13.77
N ASN A 171 0.25 -0.68 -14.45
CA ASN A 171 -0.03 -0.64 -15.88
C ASN A 171 1.17 -1.10 -16.71
N TYR A 172 2.39 -0.61 -16.44
CA TYR A 172 3.62 -1.02 -17.10
C TYR A 172 3.89 -2.53 -16.98
N ALA A 173 3.67 -3.09 -15.80
CA ALA A 173 3.83 -4.52 -15.53
C ALA A 173 2.66 -5.38 -16.05
N TYR A 174 1.61 -4.77 -16.60
CA TYR A 174 0.39 -5.44 -17.07
C TYR A 174 -0.24 -6.32 -15.98
N LEU A 175 -0.32 -5.83 -14.74
CA LEU A 175 -0.81 -6.62 -13.61
C LEU A 175 -2.26 -7.09 -13.76
N GLY A 176 -3.07 -6.37 -14.54
CA GLY A 176 -4.49 -6.69 -14.67
C GLY A 176 -5.21 -6.63 -13.33
N GLY A 177 -6.14 -7.57 -13.11
CA GLY A 177 -6.86 -7.68 -11.85
C GLY A 177 -8.35 -7.39 -11.99
N LYS A 178 -9.02 -7.21 -10.83
CA LYS A 178 -10.45 -6.95 -10.74
C LYS A 178 -10.72 -5.51 -10.36
N GLU A 179 -11.81 -4.96 -10.86
CA GLU A 179 -12.25 -3.62 -10.45
C GLU A 179 -12.87 -3.67 -9.05
N MET A 180 -12.54 -2.68 -8.20
CA MET A 180 -13.16 -2.49 -6.90
C MET A 180 -13.07 -1.03 -6.46
N ASN A 181 -13.95 -0.63 -5.56
CA ASN A 181 -13.85 0.68 -4.91
C ASN A 181 -12.72 0.68 -3.87
N ASP A 182 -12.17 1.88 -3.59
CA ASP A 182 -11.21 2.03 -2.52
C ASP A 182 -11.84 1.70 -1.15
N VAL A 183 -11.03 1.08 -0.31
CA VAL A 183 -11.44 0.54 1.00
C VAL A 183 -11.07 1.44 2.17
N LYS A 184 -10.46 2.62 1.89
CA LYS A 184 -9.98 3.51 2.94
C LYS A 184 -11.12 4.21 3.66
N ILE A 185 -11.15 4.06 4.98
CA ILE A 185 -12.06 4.79 5.87
C ILE A 185 -11.33 5.98 6.49
N THR A 186 -11.84 7.18 6.21
CA THR A 186 -11.23 8.45 6.65
C THR A 186 -12.01 9.16 7.76
N SER A 187 -13.24 8.70 8.06
CA SER A 187 -14.12 9.34 9.05
C SER A 187 -14.26 8.49 10.30
N VAL A 188 -14.17 9.14 11.46
CA VAL A 188 -14.33 8.50 12.78
C VAL A 188 -15.71 7.85 13.00
N ASN A 189 -16.74 8.34 12.30
CA ASN A 189 -18.11 7.83 12.43
C ASN A 189 -18.42 6.70 11.45
N LYS A 190 -17.50 6.36 10.56
CA LYS A 190 -17.71 5.25 9.62
C LYS A 190 -17.28 3.93 10.25
N ILE A 191 -18.01 2.88 9.88
CA ILE A 191 -17.73 1.50 10.28
C ILE A 191 -17.29 0.67 9.06
N TYR A 192 -16.54 -0.38 9.32
CA TYR A 192 -16.29 -1.44 8.35
C TYR A 192 -17.58 -2.26 8.14
N LYS A 193 -17.96 -2.45 6.87
CA LYS A 193 -19.21 -3.12 6.48
C LYS A 193 -19.01 -4.51 5.85
N GLY A 194 -17.80 -5.03 5.89
CA GLY A 194 -17.45 -6.32 5.28
C GLY A 194 -16.51 -6.19 4.09
N GLY A 195 -15.89 -7.31 3.71
CA GLY A 195 -14.91 -7.42 2.63
C GLY A 195 -13.55 -7.92 3.09
N LYS A 196 -12.67 -8.22 2.14
CA LYS A 196 -11.36 -8.81 2.45
C LYS A 196 -10.34 -7.80 2.96
N TYR A 197 -10.43 -6.57 2.50
CA TYR A 197 -9.45 -5.53 2.72
C TYR A 197 -10.08 -4.32 3.40
N LEU A 198 -9.29 -3.66 4.22
CA LEU A 198 -9.65 -2.41 4.88
C LEU A 198 -8.37 -1.58 5.02
N SER A 199 -8.49 -0.27 4.89
CA SER A 199 -7.48 0.71 5.27
C SER A 199 -8.12 1.84 6.05
N THR A 200 -7.36 2.48 6.91
CA THR A 200 -7.82 3.59 7.73
C THR A 200 -6.92 4.82 7.56
N GLU A 201 -7.44 5.96 7.90
CA GLU A 201 -6.66 7.14 8.23
C GLU A 201 -6.38 7.14 9.73
N ASP A 202 -5.23 7.64 10.17
CA ASP A 202 -4.78 7.63 11.58
C ASP A 202 -5.89 8.02 12.57
N LYS A 203 -6.63 9.10 12.26
CA LYS A 203 -7.72 9.56 13.13
C LYS A 203 -8.90 8.59 13.16
N ALA A 204 -9.24 7.98 12.03
CA ALA A 204 -10.30 6.98 11.97
C ALA A 204 -9.93 5.70 12.72
N PHE A 205 -8.66 5.32 12.71
CA PHE A 205 -8.15 4.19 13.48
C PHE A 205 -8.11 4.51 14.98
N ASN A 206 -7.51 5.63 15.37
CA ASN A 206 -7.26 5.95 16.78
C ASN A 206 -8.54 6.26 17.55
N ASP A 207 -9.41 7.12 16.97
CA ASP A 207 -10.57 7.71 17.65
C ASP A 207 -11.90 7.19 17.09
N GLY A 208 -11.88 6.39 16.03
CA GLY A 208 -13.08 5.99 15.30
C GLY A 208 -13.61 4.60 15.62
N LEU A 209 -14.87 4.39 15.24
CA LEU A 209 -15.56 3.10 15.39
C LEU A 209 -14.86 1.97 14.61
N VAL A 210 -14.27 2.29 13.47
CA VAL A 210 -13.55 1.30 12.66
C VAL A 210 -12.30 0.78 13.37
N GLY A 211 -11.57 1.63 14.08
CA GLY A 211 -10.41 1.21 14.88
C GLY A 211 -10.80 0.25 15.99
N GLN A 212 -11.92 0.50 16.67
CA GLN A 212 -12.47 -0.43 17.66
C GLN A 212 -12.81 -1.79 17.02
N GLN A 213 -13.49 -1.79 15.87
CA GLN A 213 -13.79 -3.04 15.15
C GLN A 213 -12.53 -3.84 14.76
N ILE A 214 -11.44 -3.16 14.39
CA ILE A 214 -10.16 -3.81 14.08
C ILE A 214 -9.56 -4.44 15.35
N ARG A 215 -9.57 -3.71 16.48
CA ARG A 215 -9.08 -4.21 17.78
C ARG A 215 -9.86 -5.42 18.26
N ASP A 216 -11.18 -5.36 18.19
CA ASP A 216 -12.07 -6.46 18.58
C ASP A 216 -11.89 -7.70 17.70
N LYS A 217 -11.61 -7.51 16.41
CA LYS A 217 -11.40 -8.61 15.46
C LYS A 217 -10.06 -9.30 15.61
N PHE A 218 -9.03 -8.57 16.04
CA PHE A 218 -7.67 -9.08 16.16
C PHE A 218 -7.09 -8.89 17.58
N PRO A 219 -7.75 -9.41 18.63
CA PRO A 219 -7.30 -9.21 20.02
C PRO A 219 -5.99 -9.94 20.31
N ASP A 220 -5.75 -11.07 19.67
CA ASP A 220 -4.61 -11.94 19.98
C ASP A 220 -3.32 -11.41 19.37
N ARG A 221 -2.23 -11.51 20.14
CA ARG A 221 -0.88 -11.18 19.68
C ARG A 221 -0.46 -12.12 18.55
N CYS A 222 0.32 -11.58 17.63
CA CYS A 222 0.92 -12.37 16.56
C CYS A 222 2.42 -12.60 16.80
N LYS A 223 3.02 -13.49 15.99
CA LYS A 223 4.46 -13.84 16.10
C LYS A 223 5.41 -12.65 15.88
N TYR A 224 4.92 -11.52 15.38
CA TYR A 224 5.69 -10.31 15.10
C TYR A 224 5.69 -9.31 16.26
N GLU A 225 5.07 -9.63 17.37
CA GLU A 225 5.07 -8.80 18.58
C GLU A 225 6.07 -9.36 19.60
N ARG A 226 6.91 -8.48 20.14
CA ARG A 226 7.85 -8.86 21.22
C ARG A 226 7.09 -9.14 22.51
N SER A 227 7.58 -10.11 23.27
CA SER A 227 7.09 -10.45 24.61
C SER A 227 7.26 -9.30 25.58
#